data_51a9b97ee988d34b3493ef44207030df
#
_entry.id   51a9b97ee988d34b3493ef44207030df
#
_cell.length_a   1.000
_cell.length_b   1.000
_cell.length_c   1.000
_cell.angle_alpha   90.00
_cell.angle_beta   90.00
_cell.angle_gamma   90.00
#
_symmetry.space_group_name_H-M   'P 1'
#
loop_
_entity.id
_entity.type
_entity.pdbx_description
1 polymer ?
#
loop_
_entity_poly.entity_id
_entity_poly.type
_entity_poly.pdbx_seq_one_letter_code
_entity_poly.pdbx_strand_id
1 'polypeptide(L)'
;MSRQSQGYDAASDRSLAAQGAVVVEQSDATAAQLRALMSGLSTQTHQGLQLGLDTAVQQTATESARADLVARSTALGALGADFATVFADRARSMSELGAAVDGFLGMQPAPIAGAGVTTASAPAGSTAQLSATQATDRIAAAGRLLTRADSLFRSVRRNLAGAAGHARLPTSVWVSHPGTWAAGNVASQVDLLASSPDLAPTHYLVLRTVRLTPPALPTAPGAAPGLSVISPTTQLGVSVVLGNDGSVTEPSGTVRYTLANQTSGAATTQHESVALSAGASAKLPTVTFGVKPGTTYLLTVSVVLPAGQSEVPAALNQALEVAPAT
;
A
#
# COMPACT_ATOMS: atom_id res chain seq x y z
N MET A 1 -0.07 -42.92 -41.92
CA MET A 1 -0.65 -41.75 -41.20
C MET A 1 0.25 -41.20 -40.06
N SER A 2 1.36 -41.79 -39.65
CA SER A 2 2.18 -41.38 -38.49
C SER A 2 3.20 -40.25 -38.69
N ARG A 3 3.60 -39.91 -39.91
CA ARG A 3 4.65 -38.91 -40.15
C ARG A 3 4.17 -37.46 -40.15
N GLN A 4 2.90 -37.19 -40.44
CA GLN A 4 2.36 -35.84 -40.42
C GLN A 4 2.07 -35.33 -39.01
N SER A 5 1.63 -36.19 -38.07
CA SER A 5 1.43 -35.82 -36.66
C SER A 5 2.76 -35.50 -35.97
N GLN A 6 3.83 -36.27 -36.23
CA GLN A 6 5.16 -36.01 -35.65
C GLN A 6 5.80 -34.70 -36.14
N GLY A 7 5.53 -34.30 -37.41
CA GLY A 7 6.01 -33.01 -37.94
C GLY A 7 5.29 -31.79 -37.37
N TYR A 8 4.03 -31.94 -37.06
CA TYR A 8 3.22 -30.86 -36.45
C TYR A 8 3.64 -30.61 -34.99
N ASP A 9 3.85 -31.68 -34.22
CA ASP A 9 4.30 -31.59 -32.84
C ASP A 9 5.67 -30.91 -32.72
N ALA A 10 6.65 -31.29 -33.53
CA ALA A 10 7.99 -30.70 -33.52
C ALA A 10 8.03 -29.22 -33.97
N ALA A 11 7.10 -28.76 -34.81
CA ALA A 11 6.96 -27.35 -35.18
C ALA A 11 6.36 -26.53 -34.00
N SER A 12 5.36 -27.07 -33.34
CA SER A 12 4.72 -26.47 -32.18
C SER A 12 5.69 -26.37 -30.99
N ASP A 13 6.50 -27.40 -30.76
CA ASP A 13 7.54 -27.42 -29.73
C ASP A 13 8.62 -26.36 -29.96
N ARG A 14 9.05 -26.19 -31.22
CA ARG A 14 10.02 -25.14 -31.60
C ARG A 14 9.42 -23.74 -31.44
N SER A 15 8.15 -23.58 -31.76
CA SER A 15 7.44 -22.32 -31.58
C SER A 15 7.31 -21.96 -30.10
N LEU A 16 6.95 -22.90 -29.24
CA LEU A 16 6.94 -22.68 -27.78
C LEU A 16 8.33 -22.34 -27.28
N ALA A 17 9.36 -23.04 -27.70
CA ALA A 17 10.73 -22.75 -27.27
C ALA A 17 11.17 -21.35 -27.66
N ALA A 18 10.87 -20.92 -28.89
CA ALA A 18 11.27 -19.60 -29.39
C ALA A 18 10.48 -18.45 -28.72
N GLN A 19 9.15 -18.56 -28.68
CA GLN A 19 8.29 -17.53 -28.08
C GLN A 19 8.36 -17.54 -26.55
N GLY A 20 8.44 -18.74 -25.96
CA GLY A 20 8.57 -18.92 -24.51
C GLY A 20 9.92 -18.44 -23.99
N ALA A 21 11.01 -18.50 -24.78
CA ALA A 21 12.32 -18.03 -24.33
C ALA A 21 12.29 -16.55 -23.92
N VAL A 22 11.61 -15.69 -24.67
CA VAL A 22 11.48 -14.26 -24.33
C VAL A 22 10.75 -14.05 -23.00
N VAL A 23 9.69 -14.83 -22.74
CA VAL A 23 8.95 -14.75 -21.48
C VAL A 23 9.81 -15.23 -20.32
N VAL A 24 10.58 -16.31 -20.52
CA VAL A 24 11.50 -16.86 -19.52
C VAL A 24 12.61 -15.88 -19.17
N GLU A 25 13.23 -15.23 -20.17
CA GLU A 25 14.28 -14.22 -19.95
C GLU A 25 13.76 -13.00 -19.17
N GLN A 26 12.56 -12.53 -19.50
CA GLN A 26 11.91 -11.45 -18.75
C GLN A 26 11.66 -11.88 -17.28
N SER A 27 11.12 -13.08 -17.08
CA SER A 27 10.85 -13.62 -15.76
C SER A 27 12.13 -13.81 -14.94
N ASP A 28 13.25 -14.16 -15.56
CA ASP A 28 14.52 -14.28 -14.86
C ASP A 28 15.08 -12.92 -14.44
N ALA A 29 14.87 -11.87 -15.24
CA ALA A 29 15.19 -10.50 -14.90
C ALA A 29 14.36 -10.03 -13.68
N THR A 30 13.04 -10.30 -13.68
CA THR A 30 12.16 -10.00 -12.51
C THR A 30 12.60 -10.77 -11.26
N ALA A 31 13.00 -12.02 -11.39
CA ALA A 31 13.55 -12.81 -10.28
C ALA A 31 14.85 -12.20 -9.72
N ALA A 32 15.72 -11.67 -10.60
CA ALA A 32 16.94 -10.99 -10.18
C ALA A 32 16.64 -9.68 -9.42
N GLN A 33 15.65 -8.90 -9.88
CA GLN A 33 15.18 -7.70 -9.19
C GLN A 33 14.62 -8.04 -7.81
N LEU A 34 13.80 -9.08 -7.68
CA LEU A 34 13.28 -9.52 -6.38
C LEU A 34 14.42 -9.92 -5.44
N ARG A 35 15.41 -10.69 -5.92
CA ARG A 35 16.56 -11.06 -5.10
C ARG A 35 17.36 -9.84 -4.63
N ALA A 36 17.58 -8.87 -5.51
CA ALA A 36 18.26 -7.61 -5.14
C ALA A 36 17.48 -6.82 -4.08
N LEU A 37 16.15 -6.73 -4.25
CA LEU A 37 15.26 -6.07 -3.30
C LEU A 37 15.33 -6.74 -1.92
N MET A 38 15.21 -8.08 -1.87
CA MET A 38 15.24 -8.85 -0.63
C MET A 38 16.61 -8.84 0.05
N SER A 39 17.71 -8.78 -0.70
CA SER A 39 19.07 -8.69 -0.13
C SER A 39 19.40 -7.29 0.39
N GLY A 40 18.72 -6.27 -0.10
CA GLY A 40 18.95 -4.87 0.26
C GLY A 40 17.95 -4.31 1.29
N LEU A 41 17.14 -5.14 1.96
CA LEU A 41 16.07 -4.68 2.86
C LEU A 41 16.52 -3.68 3.92
N SER A 42 17.71 -3.84 4.47
CA SER A 42 18.27 -2.94 5.49
C SER A 42 18.62 -1.53 5.00
N THR A 43 18.64 -1.31 3.69
CA THR A 43 18.98 -0.04 3.04
C THR A 43 17.86 0.52 2.20
N GLN A 44 16.70 -0.16 2.18
CA GLN A 44 15.52 0.29 1.44
C GLN A 44 14.76 1.35 2.21
N THR A 45 14.23 2.31 1.47
CA THR A 45 13.19 3.22 1.99
C THR A 45 11.81 2.61 1.76
N HIS A 46 10.80 3.05 2.49
CA HIS A 46 9.40 2.66 2.26
C HIS A 46 9.00 2.78 0.78
N GLN A 47 9.25 3.96 0.20
CA GLN A 47 8.91 4.22 -1.20
C GLN A 47 9.69 3.33 -2.16
N GLY A 48 10.98 3.08 -1.90
CA GLY A 48 11.81 2.21 -2.73
C GLY A 48 11.34 0.76 -2.71
N LEU A 49 11.01 0.24 -1.53
CA LEU A 49 10.49 -1.11 -1.35
C LEU A 49 9.14 -1.28 -2.02
N GLN A 50 8.21 -0.35 -1.79
CA GLN A 50 6.88 -0.38 -2.41
C GLN A 50 6.98 -0.33 -3.94
N LEU A 51 7.71 0.63 -4.51
CA LEU A 51 7.90 0.75 -5.95
C LEU A 51 8.52 -0.52 -6.55
N GLY A 52 9.50 -1.12 -5.86
CA GLY A 52 10.16 -2.35 -6.29
C GLY A 52 9.20 -3.54 -6.31
N LEU A 53 8.38 -3.71 -5.27
CA LEU A 53 7.37 -4.76 -5.18
C LEU A 53 6.26 -4.56 -6.21
N ASP A 54 5.69 -3.36 -6.35
CA ASP A 54 4.66 -3.04 -7.33
C ASP A 54 5.15 -3.31 -8.75
N THR A 55 6.39 -2.91 -9.06
CA THR A 55 7.02 -3.19 -10.36
C THR A 55 7.11 -4.68 -10.62
N ALA A 56 7.58 -5.48 -9.65
CA ALA A 56 7.70 -6.93 -9.79
C ALA A 56 6.32 -7.61 -9.93
N VAL A 57 5.30 -7.15 -9.21
CA VAL A 57 3.91 -7.63 -9.35
C VAL A 57 3.37 -7.36 -10.75
N GLN A 58 3.55 -6.15 -11.29
CA GLN A 58 3.09 -5.79 -12.64
C GLN A 58 3.84 -6.57 -13.73
N GLN A 59 5.15 -6.73 -13.58
CA GLN A 59 5.96 -7.51 -14.52
C GLN A 59 5.51 -8.97 -14.56
N THR A 60 5.35 -9.62 -13.42
CA THR A 60 4.91 -11.02 -13.35
C THR A 60 3.49 -11.21 -13.88
N ALA A 61 2.58 -10.27 -13.66
CA ALA A 61 1.25 -10.29 -14.27
C ALA A 61 1.32 -10.22 -15.81
N THR A 62 2.18 -9.36 -16.35
CA THR A 62 2.43 -9.23 -17.79
C THR A 62 3.06 -10.51 -18.36
N GLU A 63 4.03 -11.10 -17.66
CA GLU A 63 4.68 -12.36 -18.04
C GLU A 63 3.66 -13.51 -18.07
N SER A 64 2.79 -13.58 -17.06
CA SER A 64 1.71 -14.57 -17.00
C SER A 64 0.75 -14.46 -18.17
N ALA A 65 0.31 -13.24 -18.51
CA ALA A 65 -0.57 -13.01 -19.67
C ALA A 65 0.11 -13.40 -20.99
N ARG A 66 1.41 -13.11 -21.15
CA ARG A 66 2.19 -13.51 -22.34
C ARG A 66 2.37 -15.02 -22.41
N ALA A 67 2.68 -15.68 -21.30
CA ALA A 67 2.80 -17.14 -21.23
C ALA A 67 1.50 -17.85 -21.62
N ASP A 68 0.36 -17.33 -21.20
CA ASP A 68 -0.95 -17.83 -21.58
C ASP A 68 -1.21 -17.69 -23.09
N LEU A 69 -0.85 -16.52 -23.67
CA LEU A 69 -0.92 -16.33 -25.13
C LEU A 69 -0.04 -17.32 -25.89
N VAL A 70 1.20 -17.51 -25.46
CA VAL A 70 2.14 -18.48 -26.04
C VAL A 70 1.57 -19.91 -25.93
N ALA A 71 1.04 -20.29 -24.78
CA ALA A 71 0.44 -21.61 -24.54
C ALA A 71 -0.74 -21.88 -25.50
N ARG A 72 -1.60 -20.89 -25.73
CA ARG A 72 -2.75 -20.98 -26.66
C ARG A 72 -2.32 -21.03 -28.13
N SER A 73 -1.27 -20.30 -28.49
CA SER A 73 -0.81 -20.19 -29.88
C SER A 73 -0.05 -21.44 -30.37
N THR A 74 0.41 -22.30 -29.46
CA THR A 74 1.32 -23.40 -29.77
C THR A 74 0.68 -24.77 -29.83
N ALA A 75 -0.61 -24.92 -29.64
CA ALA A 75 -1.36 -26.19 -29.71
C ALA A 75 -0.75 -27.40 -28.94
N LEU A 76 0.03 -27.12 -27.88
CA LEU A 76 0.82 -28.10 -27.14
C LEU A 76 0.06 -28.79 -25.99
N GLY A 77 -1.26 -28.62 -25.92
CA GLY A 77 -2.09 -29.31 -24.92
C GLY A 77 -1.59 -29.13 -23.49
N ALA A 78 -1.28 -30.24 -22.84
CA ALA A 78 -0.85 -30.25 -21.44
C ALA A 78 0.46 -29.48 -21.19
N LEU A 79 1.43 -29.56 -22.09
CA LEU A 79 2.73 -28.88 -21.93
C LEU A 79 2.59 -27.36 -21.99
N GLY A 80 1.74 -26.85 -22.88
CA GLY A 80 1.40 -25.41 -22.94
C GLY A 80 0.67 -24.94 -21.67
N ALA A 81 -0.28 -25.75 -21.19
CA ALA A 81 -1.00 -25.48 -19.95
C ALA A 81 -0.06 -25.45 -18.73
N ASP A 82 0.88 -26.40 -18.64
CA ASP A 82 1.89 -26.41 -17.58
C ASP A 82 2.80 -25.18 -17.65
N PHE A 83 3.21 -24.78 -18.86
CA PHE A 83 4.00 -23.56 -19.07
C PHE A 83 3.24 -22.32 -18.57
N ALA A 84 1.97 -22.13 -18.96
CA ALA A 84 1.16 -21.02 -18.50
C ALA A 84 0.97 -21.04 -16.96
N THR A 85 0.76 -22.23 -16.38
CA THR A 85 0.59 -22.43 -14.93
C THR A 85 1.83 -21.96 -14.14
N VAL A 86 3.06 -22.22 -14.65
CA VAL A 86 4.29 -21.72 -14.01
C VAL A 86 4.24 -20.20 -13.80
N PHE A 87 3.89 -19.45 -14.84
CA PHE A 87 3.87 -17.98 -14.77
C PHE A 87 2.68 -17.45 -13.97
N ALA A 88 1.55 -18.15 -14.02
CA ALA A 88 0.40 -17.83 -13.16
C ALA A 88 0.73 -18.03 -11.67
N ASP A 89 1.41 -19.11 -11.30
CA ASP A 89 1.86 -19.36 -9.93
C ASP A 89 2.90 -18.33 -9.47
N ARG A 90 3.83 -17.90 -10.36
CA ARG A 90 4.78 -16.81 -10.07
C ARG A 90 4.09 -15.47 -9.86
N ALA A 91 3.17 -15.08 -10.74
CA ALA A 91 2.41 -13.84 -10.62
C ALA A 91 1.56 -13.81 -9.34
N ARG A 92 0.88 -14.92 -9.03
CA ARG A 92 0.13 -15.06 -7.80
C ARG A 92 1.02 -14.95 -6.57
N SER A 93 2.17 -15.62 -6.57
CA SER A 93 3.14 -15.53 -5.48
C SER A 93 3.63 -14.11 -5.25
N MET A 94 3.94 -13.37 -6.33
CA MET A 94 4.39 -11.97 -6.21
C MET A 94 3.29 -11.06 -5.68
N SER A 95 2.04 -11.25 -6.10
CA SER A 95 0.89 -10.52 -5.55
C SER A 95 0.68 -10.81 -4.06
N GLU A 96 0.80 -12.08 -3.63
CA GLU A 96 0.67 -12.46 -2.22
C GLU A 96 1.84 -11.93 -1.38
N LEU A 97 3.06 -11.92 -1.92
CA LEU A 97 4.24 -11.35 -1.28
C LEU A 97 4.11 -9.83 -1.10
N GLY A 98 3.77 -9.10 -2.16
CA GLY A 98 3.53 -7.65 -2.10
C GLY A 98 2.46 -7.31 -1.06
N ALA A 99 1.29 -7.96 -1.14
CA ALA A 99 0.20 -7.75 -0.18
C ALA A 99 0.58 -8.09 1.28
N ALA A 100 1.47 -9.07 1.50
CA ALA A 100 1.93 -9.40 2.85
C ALA A 100 2.89 -8.34 3.40
N VAL A 101 3.82 -7.84 2.59
CA VAL A 101 4.76 -6.78 2.97
C VAL A 101 4.01 -5.46 3.18
N ASP A 102 3.14 -5.07 2.24
CA ASP A 102 2.31 -3.87 2.36
C ASP A 102 1.43 -3.92 3.61
N GLY A 103 0.76 -5.05 3.84
CA GLY A 103 -0.07 -5.24 5.02
C GLY A 103 0.72 -5.22 6.33
N PHE A 104 1.97 -5.68 6.34
CA PHE A 104 2.83 -5.64 7.52
C PHE A 104 3.36 -4.23 7.80
N LEU A 105 3.81 -3.53 6.77
CA LEU A 105 4.32 -2.17 6.87
C LEU A 105 3.23 -1.09 6.88
N GLY A 106 1.96 -1.48 6.71
CA GLY A 106 0.83 -0.55 6.64
C GLY A 106 0.78 0.26 5.33
N MET A 107 1.51 -0.17 4.29
CA MET A 107 1.50 0.48 2.98
C MET A 107 0.19 0.19 2.25
N GLN A 108 -0.26 1.12 1.40
CA GLN A 108 -1.39 0.87 0.52
C GLN A 108 -0.88 0.33 -0.83
N PRO A 109 -1.41 -0.82 -1.29
CA PRO A 109 -1.07 -1.31 -2.63
C PRO A 109 -1.47 -0.28 -3.68
N ALA A 110 -0.60 -0.05 -4.67
CA ALA A 110 -0.91 0.83 -5.78
C ALA A 110 -2.13 0.30 -6.55
N PRO A 111 -3.05 1.17 -7.01
CA PRO A 111 -4.16 0.74 -7.84
C PRO A 111 -3.61 0.12 -9.13
N ILE A 112 -3.96 -1.14 -9.40
CA ILE A 112 -3.56 -1.84 -10.63
C ILE A 112 -4.27 -1.14 -11.81
N ALA A 113 -3.53 -0.35 -12.57
CA ALA A 113 -4.02 0.28 -13.77
C ALA A 113 -4.29 -0.80 -14.84
N GLY A 114 -5.56 -1.10 -15.11
CA GLY A 114 -5.94 -1.97 -16.22
C GLY A 114 -6.89 -3.13 -15.89
N ALA A 115 -7.23 -3.40 -14.66
CA ALA A 115 -8.33 -4.31 -14.35
C ALA A 115 -9.65 -3.54 -14.49
N GLY A 116 -10.30 -3.65 -15.65
CA GLY A 116 -11.67 -3.15 -15.91
C GLY A 116 -12.72 -3.93 -15.11
N VAL A 117 -12.47 -4.18 -13.86
CA VAL A 117 -13.44 -4.66 -12.89
C VAL A 117 -13.88 -3.43 -12.11
N THR A 118 -15.09 -2.97 -12.37
CA THR A 118 -15.84 -2.15 -11.42
C THR A 118 -15.99 -2.97 -10.13
N THR A 119 -14.94 -2.94 -9.32
CA THR A 119 -15.09 -3.30 -7.91
C THR A 119 -15.99 -2.23 -7.33
N ALA A 120 -17.24 -2.61 -7.06
CA ALA A 120 -18.06 -1.88 -6.12
C ALA A 120 -17.12 -1.48 -4.98
N SER A 121 -17.07 -0.17 -4.67
CA SER A 121 -16.29 0.36 -3.58
C SER A 121 -16.51 -0.53 -2.37
N ALA A 122 -15.56 -1.40 -2.09
CA ALA A 122 -15.53 -2.06 -0.81
C ALA A 122 -15.55 -0.91 0.22
N PRO A 123 -16.39 -0.96 1.25
CA PRO A 123 -16.32 0.03 2.31
C PRO A 123 -14.86 0.08 2.74
N ALA A 124 -14.33 1.28 2.92
CA ALA A 124 -12.98 1.51 3.43
C ALA A 124 -12.90 0.91 4.85
N GLY A 125 -12.87 -0.42 4.89
CA GLY A 125 -12.54 -1.18 6.07
C GLY A 125 -11.03 -1.07 6.20
N SER A 126 -10.58 -0.49 7.28
CA SER A 126 -9.20 -0.49 7.71
C SER A 126 -8.66 -1.92 7.49
N THR A 127 -7.77 -2.10 6.53
CA THR A 127 -6.97 -3.32 6.46
C THR A 127 -6.12 -3.30 7.73
N ALA A 128 -6.55 -4.09 8.73
CA ALA A 128 -5.79 -4.22 9.96
C ALA A 128 -4.36 -4.60 9.60
N GLN A 129 -3.40 -3.85 10.10
CA GLN A 129 -1.98 -4.14 9.91
C GLN A 129 -1.69 -5.58 10.29
N LEU A 130 -0.96 -6.31 9.45
CA LEU A 130 -0.62 -7.69 9.73
C LEU A 130 0.35 -7.77 10.91
N SER A 131 0.14 -8.71 11.82
CA SER A 131 1.16 -9.06 12.81
C SER A 131 2.39 -9.68 12.14
N ALA A 132 3.55 -9.63 12.79
CA ALA A 132 4.78 -10.26 12.30
C ALA A 132 4.58 -11.76 11.98
N THR A 133 3.83 -12.48 12.81
CA THR A 133 3.48 -13.88 12.58
C THR A 133 2.65 -14.06 11.31
N GLN A 134 1.61 -13.25 11.12
CA GLN A 134 0.76 -13.31 9.93
C GLN A 134 1.54 -12.95 8.65
N ALA A 135 2.41 -11.95 8.72
CA ALA A 135 3.29 -11.58 7.61
C ALA A 135 4.24 -12.72 7.26
N THR A 136 4.90 -13.31 8.29
CA THR A 136 5.78 -14.47 8.12
C THR A 136 5.08 -15.64 7.42
N ASP A 137 3.87 -15.98 7.87
CA ASP A 137 3.10 -17.09 7.30
C ASP A 137 2.73 -16.85 5.84
N ARG A 138 2.29 -15.64 5.50
CA ARG A 138 1.93 -15.25 4.12
C ARG A 138 3.15 -15.21 3.20
N ILE A 139 4.25 -14.60 3.64
CA ILE A 139 5.49 -14.54 2.86
C ILE A 139 6.05 -15.95 2.63
N ALA A 140 6.05 -16.82 3.65
CA ALA A 140 6.47 -18.21 3.51
C ALA A 140 5.53 -18.99 2.57
N ALA A 141 4.22 -18.71 2.56
CA ALA A 141 3.27 -19.31 1.63
C ALA A 141 3.58 -18.89 0.17
N ALA A 142 3.84 -17.60 -0.07
CA ALA A 142 4.28 -17.11 -1.37
C ALA A 142 5.57 -17.80 -1.83
N GLY A 143 6.55 -17.95 -0.94
CA GLY A 143 7.80 -18.68 -1.25
C GLY A 143 7.57 -20.16 -1.63
N ARG A 144 6.59 -20.84 -1.01
CA ARG A 144 6.22 -22.21 -1.40
C ARG A 144 5.62 -22.26 -2.81
N LEU A 145 4.83 -21.26 -3.21
CA LEU A 145 4.29 -21.15 -4.58
C LEU A 145 5.42 -20.97 -5.59
N LEU A 146 6.41 -20.10 -5.32
CA LEU A 146 7.59 -19.94 -6.18
C LEU A 146 8.39 -21.26 -6.32
N THR A 147 8.58 -21.98 -5.23
CA THR A 147 9.27 -23.27 -5.23
C THR A 147 8.52 -24.30 -6.07
N ARG A 148 7.19 -24.33 -5.98
CA ARG A 148 6.34 -25.19 -6.82
C ARG A 148 6.45 -24.80 -8.30
N ALA A 149 6.35 -23.50 -8.62
CA ALA A 149 6.48 -22.98 -9.97
C ALA A 149 7.83 -23.37 -10.59
N ASP A 150 8.94 -23.27 -9.85
CA ASP A 150 10.27 -23.68 -10.32
C ASP A 150 10.38 -25.18 -10.54
N SER A 151 9.70 -25.99 -9.74
CA SER A 151 9.64 -27.43 -9.94
C SER A 151 8.86 -27.82 -11.19
N LEU A 152 7.72 -27.16 -11.41
CA LEU A 152 6.91 -27.33 -12.62
C LEU A 152 7.68 -26.86 -13.86
N PHE A 153 8.34 -25.71 -13.80
CA PHE A 153 9.16 -25.20 -14.90
C PHE A 153 10.28 -26.16 -15.31
N ARG A 154 10.97 -26.75 -14.35
CA ARG A 154 11.99 -27.79 -14.63
C ARG A 154 11.39 -29.00 -15.33
N SER A 155 10.15 -29.39 -15.00
CA SER A 155 9.43 -30.45 -15.70
C SER A 155 9.10 -30.07 -17.14
N VAL A 156 8.54 -28.87 -17.35
CA VAL A 156 8.24 -28.32 -18.70
C VAL A 156 9.49 -28.33 -19.56
N ARG A 157 10.63 -27.84 -19.06
CA ARG A 157 11.90 -27.83 -19.81
C ARG A 157 12.37 -29.23 -20.20
N ARG A 158 12.27 -30.19 -19.29
CA ARG A 158 12.68 -31.59 -19.59
C ARG A 158 11.78 -32.21 -20.62
N ASN A 159 10.47 -32.03 -20.52
CA ASN A 159 9.51 -32.61 -21.45
C ASN A 159 9.66 -31.99 -22.85
N LEU A 160 9.85 -30.65 -22.92
CA LEU A 160 10.10 -29.96 -24.18
C LEU A 160 11.41 -30.46 -24.84
N ALA A 161 12.51 -30.60 -24.09
CA ALA A 161 13.78 -31.08 -24.62
C ALA A 161 13.70 -32.53 -25.14
N GLY A 162 12.88 -33.36 -24.51
CA GLY A 162 12.64 -34.74 -24.95
C GLY A 162 11.79 -34.80 -26.22
N ALA A 163 10.81 -33.92 -26.39
CA ALA A 163 9.89 -33.91 -27.54
C ALA A 163 10.50 -33.25 -28.78
N ALA A 164 11.22 -32.12 -28.62
CA ALA A 164 11.69 -31.26 -29.71
C ALA A 164 13.14 -31.43 -30.13
N GLY A 165 13.85 -32.42 -29.61
CA GLY A 165 15.23 -32.76 -29.99
C GLY A 165 16.29 -31.71 -29.61
N HIS A 166 16.18 -30.47 -30.06
CA HIS A 166 17.14 -29.38 -29.79
C HIS A 166 16.47 -28.07 -29.29
N ALA A 167 15.15 -28.00 -29.29
CA ALA A 167 14.45 -26.84 -28.77
C ALA A 167 14.54 -26.81 -27.23
N ARG A 168 15.09 -25.73 -26.68
CA ARG A 168 15.28 -25.59 -25.23
C ARG A 168 14.81 -24.21 -24.77
N LEU A 169 14.05 -24.19 -23.69
CA LEU A 169 13.83 -22.98 -22.93
C LEU A 169 15.07 -22.62 -22.12
N PRO A 170 15.41 -21.34 -21.94
CA PRO A 170 16.44 -20.90 -21.01
C PRO A 170 16.21 -21.45 -19.60
N THR A 171 17.21 -21.42 -18.75
CA THR A 171 17.04 -21.70 -17.33
C THR A 171 16.42 -20.49 -16.65
N SER A 172 15.46 -20.72 -15.78
CA SER A 172 14.93 -19.67 -14.90
C SER A 172 14.71 -20.26 -13.51
N VAL A 173 15.31 -19.62 -12.51
CA VAL A 173 15.27 -20.07 -11.12
C VAL A 173 14.93 -18.88 -10.25
N TRP A 174 13.75 -18.92 -9.66
CA TRP A 174 13.28 -17.90 -8.71
C TRP A 174 13.74 -18.17 -7.29
N VAL A 175 13.82 -19.45 -6.95
CA VAL A 175 14.22 -19.93 -5.62
C VAL A 175 15.53 -20.71 -5.74
N SER A 176 16.66 -19.99 -5.59
CA SER A 176 17.99 -20.60 -5.66
C SER A 176 18.26 -21.53 -4.47
N HIS A 177 17.73 -21.18 -3.29
CA HIS A 177 17.86 -21.97 -2.07
C HIS A 177 16.48 -22.11 -1.42
N PRO A 178 15.90 -23.33 -1.38
CA PRO A 178 14.57 -23.55 -0.80
C PRO A 178 14.46 -23.11 0.66
N GLY A 179 15.56 -23.16 1.42
CA GLY A 179 15.62 -22.69 2.80
C GLY A 179 15.37 -21.19 2.97
N THR A 180 15.58 -20.37 1.94
CA THR A 180 15.34 -18.92 2.01
C THR A 180 13.90 -18.61 2.42
N TRP A 181 12.95 -19.41 1.96
CA TRP A 181 11.53 -19.24 2.24
C TRP A 181 11.03 -20.12 3.40
N ALA A 182 11.94 -20.75 4.16
CA ALA A 182 11.57 -21.42 5.39
C ALA A 182 11.08 -20.40 6.43
N ALA A 183 10.08 -20.77 7.23
CA ALA A 183 9.42 -19.85 8.17
C ALA A 183 10.40 -19.12 9.10
N GLY A 184 11.46 -19.80 9.60
CA GLY A 184 12.47 -19.17 10.45
C GLY A 184 13.30 -18.10 9.73
N ASN A 185 13.69 -18.31 8.46
CA ASN A 185 14.41 -17.32 7.69
C ASN A 185 13.52 -16.15 7.28
N VAL A 186 12.25 -16.44 6.94
CA VAL A 186 11.25 -15.39 6.66
C VAL A 186 10.98 -14.56 7.91
N ALA A 187 10.87 -15.17 9.10
CA ALA A 187 10.71 -14.46 10.36
C ALA A 187 11.86 -13.47 10.59
N SER A 188 13.11 -13.89 10.36
CA SER A 188 14.28 -13.00 10.46
C SER A 188 14.21 -11.82 9.46
N GLN A 189 13.66 -12.03 8.27
CA GLN A 189 13.46 -10.94 7.31
C GLN A 189 12.34 -9.98 7.74
N VAL A 190 11.25 -10.50 8.31
CA VAL A 190 10.18 -9.69 8.89
C VAL A 190 10.69 -8.87 10.08
N ASP A 191 11.56 -9.45 10.92
CA ASP A 191 12.21 -8.73 12.02
C ASP A 191 13.14 -7.60 11.50
N LEU A 192 13.84 -7.84 10.38
CA LEU A 192 14.64 -6.80 9.72
C LEU A 192 13.75 -5.67 9.17
N LEU A 193 12.61 -6.00 8.55
CA LEU A 193 11.64 -5.00 8.10
C LEU A 193 11.13 -4.15 9.27
N ALA A 194 10.82 -4.80 10.40
CA ALA A 194 10.31 -4.13 11.60
C ALA A 194 11.36 -3.23 12.29
N SER A 195 12.64 -3.62 12.22
CA SER A 195 13.74 -2.93 12.92
C SER A 195 14.48 -1.91 12.05
N SER A 196 14.21 -1.87 10.75
CA SER A 196 14.83 -0.90 9.85
C SER A 196 14.22 0.49 10.08
N PRO A 197 15.02 1.52 10.45
CA PRO A 197 14.48 2.86 10.74
C PRO A 197 13.73 3.48 9.57
N ASP A 198 14.18 3.21 8.33
CA ASP A 198 13.59 3.76 7.11
C ASP A 198 12.34 3.00 6.64
N LEU A 199 12.09 1.82 7.23
CA LEU A 199 10.92 0.96 6.96
C LEU A 199 9.96 0.90 8.15
N ALA A 200 10.37 1.38 9.33
CA ALA A 200 9.51 1.40 10.51
C ALA A 200 8.22 2.17 10.23
N PRO A 201 7.08 1.66 10.68
CA PRO A 201 5.81 2.36 10.52
C PRO A 201 5.87 3.74 11.19
N THR A 202 5.59 4.80 10.45
CA THR A 202 5.49 6.15 11.01
C THR A 202 4.03 6.58 11.04
N HIS A 203 3.58 6.98 12.22
CA HIS A 203 2.25 7.53 12.47
C HIS A 203 2.35 9.04 12.52
N TYR A 204 1.83 9.76 11.56
CA TYR A 204 1.95 11.21 11.52
C TYR A 204 0.71 11.90 10.93
N LEU A 205 -0.19 12.33 11.81
CA LEU A 205 -1.35 13.12 11.44
C LEU A 205 -1.07 14.61 11.60
N VAL A 206 -1.34 15.41 10.57
CA VAL A 206 -1.11 16.84 10.53
C VAL A 206 -2.41 17.63 10.32
N LEU A 207 -2.57 18.72 11.02
CA LEU A 207 -3.62 19.70 10.75
C LEU A 207 -3.20 20.58 9.56
N ARG A 208 -3.73 20.29 8.36
CA ARG A 208 -3.39 21.04 7.15
C ARG A 208 -4.06 22.39 7.10
N THR A 209 -5.32 22.45 7.52
CA THR A 209 -6.12 23.69 7.48
C THR A 209 -7.17 23.66 8.56
N VAL A 210 -7.31 24.75 9.27
CA VAL A 210 -8.44 25.05 10.16
C VAL A 210 -9.15 26.30 9.65
N ARG A 211 -10.45 26.21 9.43
CA ARG A 211 -11.26 27.34 8.94
C ARG A 211 -12.42 27.60 9.89
N LEU A 212 -12.67 28.87 10.13
CA LEU A 212 -13.77 29.36 10.95
C LEU A 212 -14.93 29.81 10.07
N THR A 213 -16.16 29.68 10.58
CA THR A 213 -17.37 30.20 9.98
C THR A 213 -18.21 30.87 11.09
N PRO A 214 -18.42 32.19 11.08
CA PRO A 214 -17.90 33.14 10.10
C PRO A 214 -16.37 33.24 10.12
N PRO A 215 -15.75 33.67 9.00
CA PRO A 215 -14.30 33.81 8.93
C PRO A 215 -13.82 34.94 9.86
N ALA A 216 -12.55 34.84 10.28
CA ALA A 216 -11.93 35.95 11.01
C ALA A 216 -11.88 37.20 10.13
N LEU A 217 -12.18 38.34 10.73
CA LEU A 217 -12.06 39.63 10.09
C LEU A 217 -10.57 39.96 9.85
N PRO A 218 -10.24 40.78 8.83
CA PRO A 218 -8.89 41.28 8.67
C PRO A 218 -8.41 41.97 9.94
N THR A 219 -7.21 41.67 10.39
CA THR A 219 -6.62 42.24 11.60
C THR A 219 -6.48 43.76 11.44
N ALA A 220 -7.15 44.53 12.30
CA ALA A 220 -7.03 45.97 12.29
C ALA A 220 -5.59 46.41 12.69
N PRO A 221 -5.06 47.48 12.13
CA PRO A 221 -3.79 48.04 12.57
C PRO A 221 -3.85 48.37 14.08
N GLY A 222 -2.92 47.76 14.87
CA GLY A 222 -2.88 47.95 16.33
C GLY A 222 -3.63 46.91 17.14
N ALA A 223 -4.27 45.92 16.51
CA ALA A 223 -4.86 44.78 17.25
C ALA A 223 -3.81 43.95 17.99
N ALA A 224 -4.20 43.36 19.11
CA ALA A 224 -3.32 42.46 19.88
C ALA A 224 -2.83 41.30 19.02
N PRO A 225 -1.52 41.02 18.97
CA PRO A 225 -0.98 39.90 18.19
C PRO A 225 -1.58 38.57 18.68
N GLY A 226 -2.04 37.76 17.73
CA GLY A 226 -2.59 36.40 18.02
C GLY A 226 -4.08 36.37 18.36
N LEU A 227 -4.78 37.52 18.42
CA LEU A 227 -6.23 37.57 18.61
C LEU A 227 -6.93 37.70 17.25
N SER A 228 -7.80 36.75 16.92
CA SER A 228 -8.65 36.78 15.74
C SER A 228 -10.06 37.29 16.10
N VAL A 229 -10.51 38.34 15.44
CA VAL A 229 -11.87 38.89 15.63
C VAL A 229 -12.81 38.26 14.60
N ILE A 230 -13.96 37.75 15.01
CA ILE A 230 -15.02 37.25 14.12
C ILE A 230 -16.25 38.15 14.21
N SER A 231 -17.05 38.17 13.14
CA SER A 231 -18.29 38.95 13.11
C SER A 231 -19.25 38.53 14.22
N PRO A 232 -20.15 39.41 14.68
CA PRO A 232 -21.15 39.05 15.69
C PRO A 232 -21.92 37.81 15.25
N THR A 233 -21.92 36.79 16.11
CA THR A 233 -22.59 35.51 15.84
C THR A 233 -22.95 34.81 17.14
N THR A 234 -23.95 33.94 17.09
CA THR A 234 -24.28 33.02 18.18
C THR A 234 -23.78 31.61 17.93
N GLN A 235 -23.21 31.35 16.75
CA GLN A 235 -22.67 30.07 16.36
C GLN A 235 -21.32 30.21 15.66
N LEU A 236 -20.35 29.43 16.10
CA LEU A 236 -19.02 29.31 15.48
C LEU A 236 -18.85 27.95 14.87
N GLY A 237 -18.74 27.86 13.54
CA GLY A 237 -18.38 26.64 12.83
C GLY A 237 -16.86 26.52 12.71
N VAL A 238 -16.34 25.33 12.97
CA VAL A 238 -14.91 24.98 12.81
C VAL A 238 -14.80 23.80 11.85
N SER A 239 -14.14 23.98 10.71
CA SER A 239 -13.85 22.92 9.76
C SER A 239 -12.35 22.68 9.67
N VAL A 240 -11.96 21.41 9.59
CA VAL A 240 -10.57 20.97 9.58
C VAL A 240 -10.30 20.11 8.36
N VAL A 241 -9.13 20.28 7.74
CA VAL A 241 -8.54 19.33 6.81
C VAL A 241 -7.37 18.66 7.53
N LEU A 242 -7.49 17.35 7.70
CA LEU A 242 -6.47 16.51 8.31
C LEU A 242 -5.71 15.78 7.19
N GLY A 243 -4.38 15.68 7.30
CA GLY A 243 -3.53 14.89 6.44
C GLY A 243 -2.85 13.78 7.24
N ASN A 244 -2.60 12.65 6.60
CA ASN A 244 -1.73 11.59 7.12
C ASN A 244 -0.41 11.65 6.33
N ASP A 245 0.63 12.21 6.93
CA ASP A 245 1.98 12.27 6.35
C ASP A 245 2.85 11.09 6.83
N GLY A 246 2.24 10.18 7.62
CA GLY A 246 2.84 8.93 8.03
C GLY A 246 2.88 7.90 6.90
N SER A 247 3.62 6.82 7.13
CA SER A 247 3.75 5.71 6.18
C SER A 247 2.68 4.64 6.34
N VAL A 248 1.86 4.71 7.39
CA VAL A 248 0.81 3.73 7.70
C VAL A 248 -0.58 4.36 7.65
N THR A 249 -1.59 3.51 7.39
CA THR A 249 -2.99 3.91 7.51
C THR A 249 -3.36 4.13 8.98
N GLU A 250 -3.96 5.28 9.27
CA GLU A 250 -4.51 5.59 10.58
C GLU A 250 -6.00 5.18 10.64
N PRO A 251 -6.33 4.06 11.28
CA PRO A 251 -7.71 3.55 11.27
C PRO A 251 -8.64 4.33 12.19
N SER A 252 -8.11 5.08 13.17
CA SER A 252 -8.91 5.74 14.21
C SER A 252 -8.22 6.95 14.82
N GLY A 253 -7.78 7.90 14.00
CA GLY A 253 -7.38 9.21 14.51
C GLY A 253 -8.59 9.96 15.07
N THR A 254 -8.43 10.67 16.19
CA THR A 254 -9.47 11.51 16.76
C THR A 254 -9.04 12.97 16.73
N VAL A 255 -9.87 13.85 16.18
CA VAL A 255 -9.67 15.29 16.29
C VAL A 255 -10.54 15.81 17.42
N ARG A 256 -9.91 16.44 18.40
CA ARG A 256 -10.56 17.07 19.53
C ARG A 256 -10.63 18.57 19.32
N TYR A 257 -11.81 19.12 19.43
CA TYR A 257 -12.09 20.54 19.37
C TYR A 257 -12.50 21.01 20.76
N THR A 258 -11.81 21.98 21.32
CA THR A 258 -12.17 22.57 22.63
C THR A 258 -12.30 24.07 22.46
N LEU A 259 -13.45 24.61 22.84
CA LEU A 259 -13.70 26.06 22.91
C LEU A 259 -13.88 26.46 24.37
N ALA A 260 -12.93 27.22 24.90
CA ALA A 260 -12.94 27.69 26.27
C ALA A 260 -13.25 29.18 26.32
N ASN A 261 -14.28 29.58 27.08
CA ASN A 261 -14.59 30.96 27.37
C ASN A 261 -13.55 31.52 28.33
N GLN A 262 -12.82 32.57 27.92
CA GLN A 262 -11.71 33.14 28.68
C GLN A 262 -12.14 33.88 29.93
N THR A 263 -13.41 34.38 29.98
CA THR A 263 -13.94 35.13 31.13
C THR A 263 -14.50 34.20 32.20
N SER A 264 -15.25 33.16 31.80
CA SER A 264 -15.90 32.26 32.76
C SER A 264 -15.11 30.95 33.03
N GLY A 265 -14.12 30.63 32.22
CA GLY A 265 -13.40 29.36 32.25
C GLY A 265 -14.19 28.16 31.73
N ALA A 266 -15.46 28.34 31.34
CA ALA A 266 -16.28 27.27 30.82
C ALA A 266 -15.75 26.78 29.48
N ALA A 267 -15.60 25.47 29.32
CA ALA A 267 -15.12 24.85 28.09
C ALA A 267 -16.13 23.83 27.54
N THR A 268 -16.28 23.84 26.23
CA THR A 268 -17.05 22.83 25.48
C THR A 268 -16.11 22.06 24.59
N THR A 269 -16.17 20.71 24.65
CA THR A 269 -15.33 19.84 23.85
C THR A 269 -16.19 18.97 22.93
N GLN A 270 -15.78 18.83 21.68
CA GLN A 270 -16.37 17.93 20.68
C GLN A 270 -15.25 17.10 20.03
N HIS A 271 -15.61 15.95 19.47
CA HIS A 271 -14.69 14.99 18.88
C HIS A 271 -15.20 14.51 17.53
N GLU A 272 -14.29 14.37 16.57
CA GLU A 272 -14.54 13.73 15.29
C GLU A 272 -13.52 12.61 15.08
N SER A 273 -13.99 11.42 14.72
CA SER A 273 -13.12 10.29 14.38
C SER A 273 -12.89 10.23 12.87
N VAL A 274 -11.68 9.88 12.49
CA VAL A 274 -11.30 9.79 11.08
C VAL A 274 -10.36 8.62 10.85
N ALA A 275 -10.58 7.92 9.73
CA ALA A 275 -9.63 6.95 9.19
C ALA A 275 -8.96 7.57 7.95
N LEU A 276 -7.62 7.55 7.90
CA LEU A 276 -6.85 8.13 6.81
C LEU A 276 -5.76 7.17 6.35
N SER A 277 -5.77 6.83 5.08
CA SER A 277 -4.66 6.12 4.45
C SER A 277 -3.38 6.96 4.46
N ALA A 278 -2.22 6.30 4.39
CA ALA A 278 -0.94 6.96 4.22
C ALA A 278 -0.96 7.94 3.04
N GLY A 279 -0.45 9.15 3.23
CA GLY A 279 -0.44 10.21 2.22
C GLY A 279 -1.80 10.85 1.91
N ALA A 280 -2.90 10.36 2.49
CA ALA A 280 -4.23 10.90 2.22
C ALA A 280 -4.55 12.15 3.06
N SER A 281 -5.54 12.92 2.60
CA SER A 281 -6.11 14.03 3.35
C SER A 281 -7.63 13.96 3.30
N ALA A 282 -8.29 14.30 4.41
CA ALA A 282 -9.75 14.38 4.48
C ALA A 282 -10.20 15.71 5.10
N LYS A 283 -11.29 16.24 4.56
CA LYS A 283 -12.04 17.33 5.18
C LYS A 283 -13.04 16.72 6.14
N LEU A 284 -12.92 17.08 7.42
CA LEU A 284 -13.84 16.63 8.45
C LEU A 284 -15.16 17.40 8.42
N PRO A 285 -16.24 16.84 8.99
CA PRO A 285 -17.49 17.55 9.20
C PRO A 285 -17.25 18.86 9.97
N THR A 286 -18.04 19.89 9.68
CA THR A 286 -17.96 21.15 10.42
C THR A 286 -18.57 20.98 11.80
N VAL A 287 -17.76 21.19 12.83
CA VAL A 287 -18.19 21.20 14.23
C VAL A 287 -18.71 22.60 14.58
N THR A 288 -19.84 22.69 15.29
CA THR A 288 -20.46 23.97 15.65
C THR A 288 -20.50 24.19 17.13
N PHE A 289 -20.08 25.37 17.60
CA PHE A 289 -20.10 25.79 18.99
C PHE A 289 -21.07 26.97 19.17
N GLY A 290 -21.80 26.97 20.29
CA GLY A 290 -22.53 28.16 20.74
C GLY A 290 -21.57 29.20 21.30
N VAL A 291 -21.64 30.42 20.81
CA VAL A 291 -20.81 31.56 21.25
C VAL A 291 -21.68 32.76 21.60
N LYS A 292 -21.12 33.69 22.36
CA LYS A 292 -21.82 34.95 22.71
C LYS A 292 -21.07 36.15 22.14
N PRO A 293 -21.76 37.10 21.49
CA PRO A 293 -21.17 38.37 21.09
C PRO A 293 -20.53 39.12 22.29
N GLY A 294 -19.43 39.80 22.04
CA GLY A 294 -18.67 40.53 23.05
C GLY A 294 -17.84 39.62 23.98
N THR A 295 -17.59 38.39 23.61
CA THR A 295 -16.88 37.41 24.45
C THR A 295 -15.62 36.88 23.76
N THR A 296 -14.56 36.67 24.54
CA THR A 296 -13.31 36.11 24.09
C THR A 296 -13.23 34.59 24.43
N TYR A 297 -12.77 33.82 23.47
CA TYR A 297 -12.62 32.37 23.56
C TYR A 297 -11.20 31.94 23.20
N LEU A 298 -10.77 30.79 23.72
CA LEU A 298 -9.62 30.04 23.22
C LEU A 298 -10.12 28.79 22.49
N LEU A 299 -9.88 28.73 21.19
CA LEU A 299 -10.12 27.53 20.40
C LEU A 299 -8.83 26.70 20.39
N THR A 300 -8.94 25.44 20.82
CA THR A 300 -7.89 24.44 20.69
C THR A 300 -8.39 23.32 19.79
N VAL A 301 -7.66 23.03 18.72
CA VAL A 301 -7.88 21.89 17.85
C VAL A 301 -6.67 20.98 17.98
N SER A 302 -6.84 19.75 18.41
CA SER A 302 -5.75 18.79 18.59
C SER A 302 -6.08 17.44 17.98
N VAL A 303 -5.06 16.77 17.48
CA VAL A 303 -5.15 15.38 17.02
C VAL A 303 -4.75 14.48 18.18
N VAL A 304 -5.56 13.46 18.44
CA VAL A 304 -5.30 12.44 19.45
C VAL A 304 -5.11 11.12 18.73
N LEU A 305 -3.92 10.55 18.85
CA LEU A 305 -3.60 9.22 18.30
C LEU A 305 -4.05 8.13 19.29
N PRO A 306 -4.33 6.90 18.81
CA PRO A 306 -4.59 5.76 19.67
C PRO A 306 -3.48 5.50 20.68
N ALA A 307 -3.83 4.87 21.80
CA ALA A 307 -2.86 4.53 22.84
C ALA A 307 -1.73 3.65 22.29
N GLY A 308 -0.48 3.98 22.63
CA GLY A 308 0.72 3.26 22.18
C GLY A 308 1.45 3.89 21.00
N GLN A 309 0.91 4.96 20.42
CA GLN A 309 1.59 5.75 19.39
C GLN A 309 2.25 6.97 20.03
N SER A 310 3.55 7.17 19.77
CA SER A 310 4.42 8.09 20.53
C SER A 310 4.71 9.44 19.84
N GLU A 311 3.81 9.92 18.97
CA GLU A 311 4.09 11.16 18.25
C GLU A 311 3.49 12.41 18.88
N VAL A 312 4.15 13.55 18.61
CA VAL A 312 3.69 14.86 19.09
C VAL A 312 2.38 15.21 18.39
N PRO A 313 1.26 15.27 19.10
CA PRO A 313 -0.01 15.58 18.45
C PRO A 313 0.04 16.99 17.86
N ALA A 314 -0.35 17.11 16.59
CA ALA A 314 -0.56 18.42 15.99
C ALA A 314 -1.66 19.16 16.76
N ALA A 315 -1.38 20.36 17.23
CA ALA A 315 -2.33 21.19 17.94
C ALA A 315 -2.30 22.63 17.42
N LEU A 316 -3.47 23.23 17.25
CA LEU A 316 -3.66 24.65 17.00
C LEU A 316 -4.33 25.27 18.22
N ASN A 317 -3.74 26.34 18.74
CA ASN A 317 -4.36 27.20 19.76
C ASN A 317 -4.59 28.59 19.15
N GLN A 318 -5.84 29.04 19.12
CA GLN A 318 -6.21 30.35 18.56
C GLN A 318 -7.14 31.12 19.50
N ALA A 319 -6.72 32.29 19.93
CA ALA A 319 -7.57 33.19 20.66
C ALA A 319 -8.55 33.88 19.69
N LEU A 320 -9.82 33.89 20.05
CA LEU A 320 -10.93 34.43 19.25
C LEU A 320 -11.72 35.42 20.05
N GLU A 321 -12.08 36.56 19.45
CA GLU A 321 -13.07 37.48 19.97
C GLU A 321 -14.29 37.48 19.06
N VAL A 322 -15.47 37.26 19.60
CA VAL A 322 -16.72 37.47 18.90
C VAL A 322 -17.09 38.93 19.07
N ALA A 323 -17.11 39.71 17.99
CA ALA A 323 -17.44 41.13 18.07
C ALA A 323 -18.79 41.38 18.76
N PRO A 324 -18.95 42.46 19.51
CA PRO A 324 -20.23 42.77 20.13
C PRO A 324 -21.33 43.00 19.06
N ALA A 325 -22.56 42.62 19.40
CA ALA A 325 -23.71 42.95 18.57
C ALA A 325 -23.93 44.47 18.63
N THR A 326 -24.02 45.12 17.47
CA THR A 326 -24.34 46.54 17.34
C THR A 326 -25.82 46.78 17.53
#